data_92debd6da8bcd964989139a5f943165b
#
_entry.id   92debd6da8bcd964989139a5f943165b
#
_cell.length_a   1.000
_cell.length_b   1.000
_cell.length_c   1.000
_cell.angle_alpha   90.00
_cell.angle_beta   90.00
_cell.angle_gamma   90.00
#
_symmetry.space_group_name_H-M   'P 1'
#
loop_
_entity.id
_entity.type
_entity.pdbx_description
1 polymer ?
#
loop_
_entity_poly.entity_id
_entity_poly.type
_entity_poly.pdbx_seq_one_letter_code
_entity_poly.pdbx_strand_id
1 'polypeptide(L)'
;MSEIDAKGGIPCPYPPKKIIQVPVVIGKGEKQYLVVKEDCISPPSPPVFRIVDVDKEVVVTDAKLVPSVKYDSSDKGGKPWCLSKVIINGYIDKNVIYKTIKDYTHEDVNGPLFQFTTRVPFSTFLEIETQEKIYDTDKVEILSAVVEGEKEELFDPNPVPKCAPDWAVTYNKILEKILIRICAKVVRIEELKVQPEW
;
A
#
# COMPACT_ATOMS: atom_id res chain seq x y z
N MET A 1 37.18 38.13 60.25
CA MET A 1 36.92 37.61 58.92
C MET A 1 36.11 36.36 59.13
N SER A 2 34.79 36.48 58.92
CA SER A 2 33.82 35.43 59.12
C SER A 2 33.29 35.04 57.73
N GLU A 3 33.56 33.81 57.33
CA GLU A 3 32.98 33.20 56.12
C GLU A 3 31.47 33.00 56.28
N ILE A 4 30.74 33.54 55.35
CA ILE A 4 29.30 33.37 55.25
C ILE A 4 29.12 32.14 54.40
N ASP A 5 28.74 31.00 54.99
CA ASP A 5 28.22 29.85 54.27
C ASP A 5 26.77 30.11 53.82
N ALA A 6 26.67 30.49 52.58
CA ALA A 6 25.39 30.50 51.88
C ALA A 6 25.22 29.17 51.18
N LYS A 7 24.21 28.40 51.54
CA LYS A 7 23.37 27.58 50.64
C LYS A 7 22.58 26.52 51.40
N GLY A 8 21.59 26.95 52.13
CA GLY A 8 20.46 26.10 52.48
C GLY A 8 19.45 26.04 51.31
N GLY A 9 19.81 25.36 50.26
CA GLY A 9 18.81 24.98 49.24
C GLY A 9 17.90 23.91 49.84
N ILE A 10 16.63 24.23 50.06
CA ILE A 10 15.61 23.25 50.45
C ILE A 10 15.60 22.18 49.38
N PRO A 11 15.93 20.91 49.68
CA PRO A 11 15.83 19.84 48.67
C PRO A 11 14.38 19.73 48.22
N CYS A 12 14.17 19.84 46.93
CA CYS A 12 12.85 19.64 46.36
C CYS A 12 12.43 18.18 46.66
N PRO A 13 11.39 17.93 47.49
CA PRO A 13 11.12 16.62 48.07
C PRO A 13 10.58 15.61 47.04
N TYR A 14 10.37 16.04 45.78
CA TYR A 14 9.85 15.18 44.73
C TYR A 14 10.69 15.34 43.48
N PRO A 15 11.05 14.21 42.81
CA PRO A 15 11.70 14.26 41.51
C PRO A 15 10.81 14.97 40.51
N PRO A 16 11.38 15.74 39.57
CA PRO A 16 10.59 16.40 38.56
C PRO A 16 9.80 15.37 37.75
N LYS A 17 8.50 15.56 37.67
CA LYS A 17 7.63 14.75 36.82
C LYS A 17 8.14 14.79 35.37
N LYS A 18 8.43 13.64 34.77
CA LYS A 18 8.80 13.56 33.38
C LYS A 18 7.53 13.52 32.54
N ILE A 19 7.53 14.29 31.45
CA ILE A 19 6.49 14.20 30.42
C ILE A 19 7.06 13.33 29.31
N ILE A 20 6.33 12.29 28.94
CA ILE A 20 6.65 11.44 27.79
C ILE A 20 5.54 11.57 26.74
N GLN A 21 5.91 11.53 25.47
CA GLN A 21 4.98 11.48 24.38
C GLN A 21 4.80 10.03 23.92
N VAL A 22 3.55 9.58 23.83
CA VAL A 22 3.21 8.20 23.48
C VAL A 22 2.28 8.22 22.27
N PRO A 23 2.57 7.43 21.21
CA PRO A 23 1.63 7.25 20.14
C PRO A 23 0.49 6.32 20.58
N VAL A 24 -0.73 6.82 20.55
CA VAL A 24 -1.95 6.08 20.87
C VAL A 24 -2.69 5.78 19.58
N VAL A 25 -3.07 4.52 19.38
CA VAL A 25 -3.83 4.10 18.19
C VAL A 25 -5.30 4.45 18.41
N ILE A 26 -5.82 5.36 17.59
CA ILE A 26 -7.20 5.84 17.65
C ILE A 26 -8.14 4.93 16.87
N GLY A 27 -7.67 4.38 15.74
CA GLY A 27 -8.44 3.47 14.91
C GLY A 27 -7.59 2.76 13.89
N LYS A 28 -8.15 1.68 13.33
CA LYS A 28 -7.53 0.90 12.25
C LYS A 28 -8.54 0.66 11.15
N GLY A 29 -8.07 0.51 9.94
CA GLY A 29 -8.90 0.14 8.81
C GLY A 29 -8.09 -0.66 7.80
N GLU A 30 -8.80 -1.46 7.03
CA GLU A 30 -8.24 -2.17 5.89
C GLU A 30 -9.19 -2.12 4.70
N LYS A 31 -8.64 -2.25 3.51
CA LYS A 31 -9.41 -2.32 2.30
C LYS A 31 -8.71 -3.15 1.25
N GLN A 32 -9.50 -3.96 0.58
CA GLN A 32 -9.12 -4.59 -0.69
C GLN A 32 -9.54 -3.68 -1.85
N TYR A 33 -8.68 -3.58 -2.84
CA TYR A 33 -8.91 -2.76 -4.02
C TYR A 33 -8.44 -3.48 -5.28
N LEU A 34 -9.33 -3.59 -6.26
CA LEU A 34 -9.03 -4.21 -7.55
C LEU A 34 -8.51 -3.13 -8.52
N VAL A 35 -7.29 -3.29 -8.97
CA VAL A 35 -6.69 -2.49 -10.04
C VAL A 35 -6.80 -3.29 -11.33
N VAL A 36 -7.32 -2.64 -12.38
CA VAL A 36 -7.43 -3.24 -13.71
C VAL A 36 -6.68 -2.36 -14.69
N LYS A 37 -5.78 -2.94 -15.46
CA LYS A 37 -4.99 -2.23 -16.45
C LYS A 37 -4.78 -3.06 -17.70
N GLU A 38 -4.83 -2.39 -18.85
CA GLU A 38 -4.40 -2.90 -20.14
C GLU A 38 -3.05 -2.28 -20.49
N ASP A 39 -2.06 -3.10 -20.81
CA ASP A 39 -0.76 -2.67 -21.29
C ASP A 39 -0.54 -3.19 -22.74
N CYS A 40 -0.10 -2.27 -23.60
CA CYS A 40 0.36 -2.61 -24.95
C CYS A 40 1.85 -2.93 -24.88
N ILE A 41 2.21 -4.18 -25.19
CA ILE A 41 3.61 -4.66 -25.14
C ILE A 41 4.24 -4.51 -26.52
N SER A 42 3.55 -4.91 -27.55
CA SER A 42 4.04 -4.85 -28.92
C SER A 42 3.18 -3.91 -29.79
N PRO A 43 3.79 -2.92 -30.46
CA PRO A 43 5.16 -2.43 -30.30
C PRO A 43 5.32 -1.59 -29.02
N PRO A 44 6.54 -1.24 -28.55
CA PRO A 44 7.84 -1.42 -29.21
C PRO A 44 8.53 -2.75 -28.88
N SER A 45 8.11 -3.46 -27.82
CA SER A 45 8.70 -4.74 -27.45
C SER A 45 8.18 -5.88 -28.36
N PRO A 46 8.87 -7.01 -28.48
CA PRO A 46 8.36 -8.16 -29.21
C PRO A 46 7.06 -8.70 -28.60
N PRO A 47 6.18 -9.31 -29.41
CA PRO A 47 4.94 -9.90 -28.93
C PRO A 47 5.18 -11.03 -27.93
N VAL A 48 4.27 -11.18 -26.99
CA VAL A 48 4.34 -12.14 -25.89
C VAL A 48 3.87 -13.51 -26.38
N PHE A 49 4.69 -14.54 -26.23
CA PHE A 49 4.28 -15.92 -26.40
C PHE A 49 3.74 -16.51 -25.08
N ARG A 50 4.52 -16.37 -24.00
CA ARG A 50 4.15 -16.84 -22.66
C ARG A 50 4.77 -15.95 -21.59
N ILE A 51 3.99 -15.62 -20.58
CA ILE A 51 4.51 -15.04 -19.35
C ILE A 51 5.24 -16.14 -18.57
N VAL A 52 6.44 -15.80 -18.08
CA VAL A 52 7.31 -16.70 -17.31
C VAL A 52 7.23 -16.39 -15.84
N ASP A 53 7.30 -15.09 -15.52
CA ASP A 53 7.28 -14.61 -14.14
C ASP A 53 6.82 -13.16 -14.09
N VAL A 54 6.26 -12.77 -12.95
CA VAL A 54 5.83 -11.40 -12.68
C VAL A 54 6.24 -11.01 -11.28
N ASP A 55 7.18 -10.07 -11.19
CA ASP A 55 7.56 -9.44 -9.93
C ASP A 55 6.78 -8.14 -9.72
N LYS A 56 6.34 -7.88 -8.48
CA LYS A 56 5.49 -6.72 -8.18
C LYS A 56 5.59 -6.27 -6.74
N GLU A 57 5.54 -4.95 -6.58
CA GLU A 57 5.55 -4.28 -5.28
C GLU A 57 4.48 -3.19 -5.24
N VAL A 58 3.76 -3.10 -4.13
CA VAL A 58 2.80 -2.01 -3.88
C VAL A 58 3.50 -0.89 -3.15
N VAL A 59 3.57 0.28 -3.77
CA VAL A 59 4.20 1.47 -3.21
C VAL A 59 3.12 2.51 -2.91
N VAL A 60 2.93 2.83 -1.63
CA VAL A 60 2.08 3.95 -1.19
C VAL A 60 2.91 5.22 -1.19
N THR A 61 2.49 6.23 -1.96
CA THR A 61 3.18 7.51 -2.07
C THR A 61 2.61 8.59 -1.17
N ASP A 62 1.32 8.49 -0.87
CA ASP A 62 0.61 9.50 -0.07
C ASP A 62 -0.58 8.85 0.64
N ALA A 63 -0.81 9.27 1.91
CA ALA A 63 -1.96 8.86 2.70
C ALA A 63 -2.48 10.06 3.48
N LYS A 64 -3.67 10.54 3.13
CA LYS A 64 -4.29 11.75 3.70
C LYS A 64 -5.53 11.42 4.49
N LEU A 65 -5.55 11.87 5.73
CA LEU A 65 -6.72 11.79 6.58
C LEU A 65 -7.77 12.80 6.14
N VAL A 66 -8.99 12.34 5.99
CA VAL A 66 -10.18 13.19 5.81
C VAL A 66 -10.93 13.19 7.14
N PRO A 67 -11.11 14.36 7.77
CA PRO A 67 -11.71 14.45 9.09
C PRO A 67 -13.08 13.78 9.19
N SER A 68 -13.37 13.24 10.36
CA SER A 68 -14.56 12.42 10.58
C SER A 68 -15.86 13.24 10.55
N VAL A 69 -16.85 12.68 9.87
CA VAL A 69 -18.25 13.05 10.04
C VAL A 69 -18.81 12.18 11.17
N LYS A 70 -19.56 12.78 12.11
CA LYS A 70 -20.28 12.00 13.12
C LYS A 70 -21.30 11.11 12.41
N TYR A 71 -21.19 9.83 12.64
CA TYR A 71 -22.13 8.83 12.17
C TYR A 71 -22.95 8.35 13.37
N ASP A 72 -24.26 8.61 13.35
CA ASP A 72 -25.18 8.14 14.38
C ASP A 72 -25.69 6.76 13.97
N SER A 73 -25.02 5.71 14.43
CA SER A 73 -25.53 4.34 14.26
C SER A 73 -26.37 3.98 15.48
N SER A 74 -27.64 4.23 15.40
CA SER A 74 -28.65 3.83 16.41
C SER A 74 -28.68 2.31 16.69
N ASP A 75 -28.04 1.50 15.86
CA ASP A 75 -28.10 0.03 15.92
C ASP A 75 -27.01 -0.65 16.76
N LYS A 76 -25.98 0.06 17.22
CA LYS A 76 -24.85 -0.53 17.96
C LYS A 76 -24.70 -0.07 19.41
N GLY A 77 -25.80 0.12 20.12
CA GLY A 77 -25.76 0.20 21.59
C GLY A 77 -25.10 1.45 22.18
N GLY A 78 -25.52 2.63 21.80
CA GLY A 78 -25.50 3.80 22.65
C GLY A 78 -24.29 4.74 22.62
N LYS A 79 -23.20 4.49 21.92
CA LYS A 79 -22.14 5.49 21.68
C LYS A 79 -22.04 5.84 20.20
N PRO A 80 -21.98 7.14 19.84
CA PRO A 80 -21.83 7.55 18.45
C PRO A 80 -20.46 7.08 17.94
N TRP A 81 -20.46 6.38 16.80
CA TRP A 81 -19.24 6.04 16.07
C TRP A 81 -18.85 7.22 15.18
N CYS A 82 -17.55 7.45 15.05
CA CYS A 82 -17.01 8.39 14.09
C CYS A 82 -16.44 7.60 12.91
N LEU A 83 -16.83 7.97 11.70
CA LEU A 83 -16.31 7.42 10.46
C LEU A 83 -15.35 8.44 9.85
N SER A 84 -14.11 8.06 9.68
CA SER A 84 -13.12 8.85 8.96
C SER A 84 -12.66 8.11 7.73
N LYS A 85 -12.20 8.85 6.74
CA LYS A 85 -11.64 8.28 5.52
C LYS A 85 -10.16 8.64 5.41
N VAL A 86 -9.38 7.69 4.90
CA VAL A 86 -7.99 7.93 4.50
C VAL A 86 -7.92 7.77 3.00
N ILE A 87 -7.58 8.84 2.30
CA ILE A 87 -7.30 8.79 0.86
C ILE A 87 -5.87 8.32 0.68
N ILE A 88 -5.68 7.29 -0.12
CA ILE A 88 -4.39 6.65 -0.36
C ILE A 88 -4.09 6.69 -1.84
N ASN A 89 -2.92 7.22 -2.19
CA ASN A 89 -2.39 7.23 -3.53
C ASN A 89 -1.11 6.40 -3.59
N GLY A 90 -0.90 5.73 -4.70
CA GLY A 90 0.27 4.91 -4.89
C GLY A 90 0.37 4.34 -6.29
N TYR A 91 1.26 3.39 -6.45
CA TYR A 91 1.40 2.61 -7.68
C TYR A 91 1.83 1.18 -7.35
N ILE A 92 1.56 0.28 -8.29
CA ILE A 92 2.14 -1.05 -8.29
C ILE A 92 3.32 -0.98 -9.24
N ASP A 93 4.54 -1.19 -8.73
CA ASP A 93 5.75 -1.37 -9.55
C ASP A 93 5.76 -2.82 -10.00
N LYS A 94 5.78 -3.05 -11.30
CA LYS A 94 5.60 -4.36 -11.88
C LYS A 94 6.63 -4.63 -12.96
N ASN A 95 7.28 -5.80 -12.89
CA ASN A 95 8.17 -6.29 -13.91
C ASN A 95 7.66 -7.63 -14.46
N VAL A 96 7.37 -7.69 -15.75
CA VAL A 96 6.88 -8.89 -16.44
C VAL A 96 8.00 -9.50 -17.25
N ILE A 97 8.32 -10.76 -16.95
CA ILE A 97 9.29 -11.55 -17.71
C ILE A 97 8.51 -12.50 -18.62
N TYR A 98 8.80 -12.48 -19.90
CA TYR A 98 8.07 -13.26 -20.88
C TYR A 98 8.97 -13.82 -21.97
N LYS A 99 8.49 -14.87 -22.64
CA LYS A 99 9.07 -15.45 -23.85
C LYS A 99 8.40 -14.85 -25.08
N THR A 100 9.20 -14.60 -26.12
CA THR A 100 8.70 -14.35 -27.48
C THR A 100 9.11 -15.50 -28.40
N ILE A 101 8.58 -15.53 -29.63
CA ILE A 101 9.00 -16.46 -30.67
C ILE A 101 9.86 -15.72 -31.68
N LYS A 102 11.06 -16.23 -31.90
CA LYS A 102 11.99 -15.72 -32.93
C LYS A 102 12.11 -16.68 -34.10
N ASP A 103 12.29 -17.96 -33.81
CA ASP A 103 12.47 -19.02 -34.78
C ASP A 103 11.47 -20.16 -34.51
N TYR A 104 11.05 -20.85 -35.56
CA TYR A 104 10.09 -21.95 -35.45
C TYR A 104 10.30 -23.02 -36.54
N THR A 105 9.88 -24.24 -36.24
CA THR A 105 9.67 -25.36 -37.19
C THR A 105 8.20 -25.77 -37.15
N HIS A 106 7.86 -26.85 -37.83
CA HIS A 106 6.47 -27.40 -37.72
C HIS A 106 6.12 -27.92 -36.32
N GLU A 107 7.10 -28.24 -35.49
CA GLU A 107 6.91 -28.87 -34.18
C GLU A 107 7.39 -28.01 -33.02
N ASP A 108 8.37 -27.13 -33.26
CA ASP A 108 9.07 -26.39 -32.22
C ASP A 108 9.03 -24.88 -32.44
N VAL A 109 9.10 -24.15 -31.34
CA VAL A 109 9.36 -22.70 -31.31
C VAL A 109 10.52 -22.37 -30.41
N ASN A 110 11.31 -21.37 -30.80
CA ASN A 110 12.44 -20.87 -30.03
C ASN A 110 12.43 -19.35 -30.00
N GLY A 111 12.90 -18.78 -28.89
CA GLY A 111 12.99 -17.34 -28.74
C GLY A 111 13.57 -16.94 -27.40
N PRO A 112 14.09 -15.69 -27.31
CA PRO A 112 14.66 -15.16 -26.10
C PRO A 112 13.61 -14.79 -25.06
N LEU A 113 14.09 -14.56 -23.84
CA LEU A 113 13.35 -13.90 -22.78
C LEU A 113 13.45 -12.39 -22.94
N PHE A 114 12.34 -11.73 -22.69
CA PHE A 114 12.24 -10.29 -22.58
C PHE A 114 11.61 -9.91 -21.25
N GLN A 115 11.76 -8.66 -20.88
CA GLN A 115 11.08 -8.08 -19.74
C GLN A 115 10.61 -6.66 -20.07
N PHE A 116 9.54 -6.25 -19.44
CA PHE A 116 9.15 -4.86 -19.39
C PHE A 116 8.70 -4.50 -17.97
N THR A 117 9.00 -3.28 -17.55
CA THR A 117 8.62 -2.74 -16.26
C THR A 117 7.58 -1.65 -16.48
N THR A 118 6.51 -1.68 -15.71
CA THR A 118 5.46 -0.67 -15.75
C THR A 118 5.05 -0.27 -14.34
N ARG A 119 4.54 0.96 -14.19
CA ARG A 119 3.94 1.44 -12.96
C ARG A 119 2.44 1.61 -13.16
N VAL A 120 1.68 0.90 -12.37
CA VAL A 120 0.21 0.96 -12.41
C VAL A 120 -0.28 1.85 -11.27
N PRO A 121 -0.65 3.12 -11.56
CA PRO A 121 -1.09 4.02 -10.51
C PRO A 121 -2.45 3.59 -9.97
N PHE A 122 -2.67 3.82 -8.68
CA PHE A 122 -3.96 3.67 -8.05
C PHE A 122 -4.27 4.82 -7.09
N SER A 123 -5.55 5.08 -6.92
CA SER A 123 -6.08 5.95 -5.89
C SER A 123 -7.30 5.29 -5.26
N THR A 124 -7.31 5.20 -3.97
CA THR A 124 -8.41 4.57 -3.22
C THR A 124 -8.61 5.28 -1.88
N PHE A 125 -9.63 4.89 -1.14
CA PHE A 125 -9.78 5.29 0.25
C PHE A 125 -10.12 4.09 1.10
N LEU A 126 -9.72 4.12 2.36
CA LEU A 126 -10.19 3.19 3.37
C LEU A 126 -10.99 3.94 4.44
N GLU A 127 -11.87 3.22 5.11
CA GLU A 127 -12.69 3.74 6.20
C GLU A 127 -12.11 3.28 7.53
N ILE A 128 -12.08 4.21 8.48
CA ILE A 128 -11.65 3.95 9.85
C ILE A 128 -12.81 4.25 10.76
N GLU A 129 -13.35 3.21 11.38
CA GLU A 129 -14.37 3.33 12.41
C GLU A 129 -13.70 3.47 13.78
N THR A 130 -14.12 4.46 14.54
CA THR A 130 -13.61 4.72 15.90
C THR A 130 -14.67 5.31 16.80
N GLN A 131 -14.54 5.11 18.11
CA GLN A 131 -15.37 5.76 19.13
C GLN A 131 -14.86 7.15 19.50
N GLU A 132 -13.64 7.49 19.07
CA GLU A 132 -13.02 8.77 19.31
C GLU A 132 -13.11 9.67 18.08
N LYS A 133 -13.24 10.97 18.33
CA LYS A 133 -13.15 11.95 17.25
C LYS A 133 -11.71 11.99 16.72
N ILE A 134 -11.56 11.86 15.40
CA ILE A 134 -10.30 12.02 14.69
C ILE A 134 -10.13 13.51 14.34
N TYR A 135 -8.91 14.03 14.54
CA TYR A 135 -8.53 15.42 14.28
C TYR A 135 -7.50 15.50 13.15
N ASP A 136 -7.36 16.68 12.55
CA ASP A 136 -6.39 16.95 11.49
C ASP A 136 -4.93 16.79 11.94
N THR A 137 -4.70 16.86 13.26
CA THR A 137 -3.39 16.65 13.88
C THR A 137 -3.01 15.19 14.04
N ASP A 138 -3.96 14.27 13.92
CA ASP A 138 -3.72 12.84 14.00
C ASP A 138 -2.99 12.37 12.73
N LYS A 139 -2.12 11.36 12.86
CA LYS A 139 -1.27 10.87 11.78
C LYS A 139 -1.77 9.53 11.25
N VAL A 140 -1.68 9.35 9.94
CA VAL A 140 -1.90 8.06 9.31
C VAL A 140 -0.57 7.31 9.21
N GLU A 141 -0.58 6.04 9.59
CA GLU A 141 0.53 5.12 9.37
C GLU A 141 0.04 3.91 8.57
N ILE A 142 0.68 3.65 7.44
CA ILE A 142 0.44 2.45 6.64
C ILE A 142 1.10 1.27 7.34
N LEU A 143 0.32 0.24 7.65
CA LEU A 143 0.81 -0.97 8.29
C LEU A 143 1.28 -2.01 7.26
N SER A 144 0.55 -2.12 6.16
CA SER A 144 0.90 -2.98 5.04
C SER A 144 0.20 -2.54 3.76
N ALA A 145 0.85 -2.77 2.63
CA ALA A 145 0.27 -2.65 1.31
C ALA A 145 0.85 -3.81 0.47
N VAL A 146 0.01 -4.77 0.11
CA VAL A 146 0.45 -6.02 -0.53
C VAL A 146 -0.47 -6.43 -1.67
N VAL A 147 0.08 -7.15 -2.63
CA VAL A 147 -0.72 -7.86 -3.63
C VAL A 147 -1.23 -9.15 -3.00
N GLU A 148 -2.54 -9.37 -3.02
CA GLU A 148 -3.18 -10.59 -2.51
C GLU A 148 -3.46 -11.59 -3.61
N GLY A 149 -3.66 -11.12 -4.83
CA GLY A 149 -3.94 -11.97 -5.96
C GLY A 149 -3.86 -11.20 -7.26
N GLU A 150 -3.70 -11.95 -8.32
CA GLU A 150 -3.66 -11.39 -9.66
C GLU A 150 -4.13 -12.38 -10.70
N LYS A 151 -4.51 -11.83 -11.84
CA LYS A 151 -4.78 -12.59 -13.06
C LYS A 151 -4.33 -11.77 -14.26
N GLU A 152 -3.50 -12.37 -15.09
CA GLU A 152 -3.11 -11.87 -16.39
C GLU A 152 -3.82 -12.60 -17.49
N GLU A 153 -4.28 -11.86 -18.48
CA GLU A 153 -4.90 -12.39 -19.71
C GLU A 153 -4.18 -11.77 -20.91
N LEU A 154 -3.54 -12.63 -21.73
CA LEU A 154 -2.96 -12.18 -22.98
C LEU A 154 -4.07 -12.04 -24.03
N PHE A 155 -4.04 -10.95 -24.80
CA PHE A 155 -5.04 -10.70 -25.84
C PHE A 155 -4.43 -9.93 -27.02
N ASP A 156 -5.24 -9.69 -28.06
CA ASP A 156 -4.78 -9.16 -29.34
C ASP A 156 -3.77 -10.12 -30.01
N PRO A 157 -4.21 -11.33 -30.39
CA PRO A 157 -3.34 -12.37 -30.95
C PRO A 157 -2.84 -12.00 -32.34
N ASN A 158 -1.59 -12.34 -32.63
CA ASN A 158 -1.01 -12.28 -33.95
C ASN A 158 -1.34 -13.54 -34.77
N PRO A 159 -1.46 -13.43 -36.09
CA PRO A 159 -1.60 -14.59 -36.96
C PRO A 159 -0.43 -15.56 -36.80
N VAL A 160 -0.71 -16.85 -36.69
CA VAL A 160 0.31 -17.88 -36.68
C VAL A 160 0.99 -17.97 -38.05
N PRO A 161 2.33 -17.94 -38.14
CA PRO A 161 3.02 -18.11 -39.42
C PRO A 161 2.78 -19.47 -40.04
N LYS A 162 2.69 -19.55 -41.40
CA LYS A 162 2.28 -20.77 -42.15
C LYS A 162 3.08 -22.03 -41.82
N CYS A 163 4.33 -21.91 -41.37
CA CYS A 163 5.21 -23.05 -41.05
C CYS A 163 5.41 -23.23 -39.55
N ALA A 164 4.73 -22.50 -38.72
CA ALA A 164 4.77 -22.66 -37.27
C ALA A 164 3.64 -23.60 -36.81
N PRO A 165 3.78 -24.22 -35.62
CA PRO A 165 2.70 -25.01 -35.03
C PRO A 165 1.49 -24.12 -34.70
N ASP A 166 0.27 -24.64 -34.79
CA ASP A 166 -0.98 -23.89 -34.56
C ASP A 166 -1.07 -23.27 -33.15
N TRP A 167 -0.35 -23.85 -32.18
CA TRP A 167 -0.28 -23.35 -30.82
C TRP A 167 0.72 -22.20 -30.61
N ALA A 168 1.51 -21.82 -31.63
CA ALA A 168 2.55 -20.78 -31.57
C ALA A 168 1.94 -19.37 -31.71
N VAL A 169 0.89 -19.10 -30.96
CA VAL A 169 0.23 -17.80 -30.95
C VAL A 169 1.00 -16.82 -30.07
N THR A 170 1.24 -15.63 -30.57
CA THR A 170 1.80 -14.51 -29.80
C THR A 170 0.78 -13.40 -29.66
N TYR A 171 0.93 -12.58 -28.63
CA TYR A 171 -0.03 -11.55 -28.26
C TYR A 171 0.66 -10.20 -28.12
N ASN A 172 -0.07 -9.12 -28.46
CA ASN A 172 0.44 -7.76 -28.41
C ASN A 172 0.15 -7.06 -27.10
N LYS A 173 -0.86 -7.54 -26.36
CA LYS A 173 -1.38 -6.87 -25.19
C LYS A 173 -1.59 -7.83 -24.02
N ILE A 174 -1.59 -7.26 -22.81
CA ILE A 174 -1.91 -7.93 -21.57
C ILE A 174 -2.99 -7.15 -20.82
N LEU A 175 -4.01 -7.84 -20.35
CA LEU A 175 -4.98 -7.32 -19.40
C LEU A 175 -4.64 -7.86 -18.01
N GLU A 176 -4.49 -6.96 -17.08
CA GLU A 176 -4.08 -7.25 -15.71
C GLU A 176 -5.19 -6.91 -14.73
N LYS A 177 -5.46 -7.84 -13.82
CA LYS A 177 -6.39 -7.68 -12.71
C LYS A 177 -5.63 -7.98 -11.44
N ILE A 178 -5.31 -6.94 -10.67
CA ILE A 178 -4.45 -7.02 -9.49
C ILE A 178 -5.27 -6.64 -8.27
N LEU A 179 -5.43 -7.58 -7.34
CA LEU A 179 -6.09 -7.34 -6.07
C LEU A 179 -5.03 -6.94 -5.03
N ILE A 180 -5.12 -5.73 -4.51
CA ILE A 180 -4.26 -5.24 -3.44
C ILE A 180 -5.02 -5.12 -2.14
N ARG A 181 -4.33 -5.37 -1.00
CA ARG A 181 -4.84 -5.07 0.34
C ARG A 181 -3.96 -4.01 0.98
N ILE A 182 -4.62 -3.01 1.56
CA ILE A 182 -3.96 -1.93 2.28
C ILE A 182 -4.55 -1.88 3.68
N CYS A 183 -3.66 -1.92 4.69
CA CYS A 183 -4.01 -1.75 6.10
C CYS A 183 -3.36 -0.47 6.63
N ALA A 184 -4.13 0.33 7.36
CA ALA A 184 -3.62 1.55 7.97
C ALA A 184 -4.19 1.74 9.38
N LYS A 185 -3.50 2.56 10.18
CA LYS A 185 -3.97 3.03 11.48
C LYS A 185 -3.87 4.55 11.56
N VAL A 186 -4.70 5.13 12.42
CA VAL A 186 -4.59 6.53 12.83
C VAL A 186 -4.00 6.58 14.23
N VAL A 187 -3.01 7.43 14.40
CA VAL A 187 -2.25 7.58 15.66
C VAL A 187 -2.33 9.03 16.13
N ARG A 188 -2.53 9.19 17.42
CA ARG A 188 -2.46 10.48 18.14
C ARG A 188 -1.27 10.46 19.07
N ILE A 189 -0.54 11.56 19.15
CA ILE A 189 0.50 11.74 20.16
C ILE A 189 -0.15 12.29 21.43
N GLU A 190 -0.07 11.54 22.51
CA GLU A 190 -0.55 11.94 23.82
C GLU A 190 0.61 12.17 24.79
N GLU A 191 0.43 13.12 25.70
CA GLU A 191 1.40 13.44 26.74
C GLU A 191 1.03 12.75 28.05
N LEU A 192 1.90 11.88 28.55
CA LEU A 192 1.75 11.23 29.83
C LEU A 192 2.75 11.78 30.85
N LYS A 193 2.25 12.14 32.06
CA LYS A 193 3.08 12.51 33.19
C LYS A 193 3.49 11.25 33.96
N VAL A 194 4.75 10.93 33.93
CA VAL A 194 5.31 9.76 34.62
C VAL A 194 6.06 10.20 35.87
N GLN A 195 5.78 9.55 37.00
CA GLN A 195 6.63 9.68 38.21
C GLN A 195 7.69 8.59 38.13
N PRO A 196 8.98 8.94 38.22
CA PRO A 196 10.00 7.92 38.35
C PRO A 196 9.77 7.15 39.65
N GLU A 197 9.71 5.83 39.57
CA GLU A 197 9.80 4.95 40.73
C GLU A 197 11.25 4.96 41.24
N TRP A 198 11.41 5.01 42.56
CA TRP A 198 12.72 4.93 43.27
C TRP A 198 13.05 3.47 43.60
#